data_1cd20577f3989c11a8042210d0e97c6c
#
_entry.id   1cd20577f3989c11a8042210d0e97c6c
#
_cell.length_a   1.000
_cell.length_b   1.000
_cell.length_c   1.000
_cell.angle_alpha   90.00
_cell.angle_beta   90.00
_cell.angle_gamma   90.00
#
_symmetry.space_group_name_H-M   'P 1'
#
loop_
_entity.id
_entity.type
_entity.pdbx_description
1 polymer ?
#
loop_
_entity_poly.entity_id
_entity_poly.type
_entity_poly.pdbx_seq_one_letter_code
_entity_poly.pdbx_strand_id
1 'polypeptide(L)'
;EGNLNKADGFRPRPEKMSRPSIASVNNFSSRMNIDELGDYHIYALNDNHDLESKENIMIRMYGPLDVKYVKTYVFENSERRQKEEPLEVQLTLSNMEKNGLGISLPGGKVEIYSYTQKTGLEYIGADNMGQVPKGQSTKLTSGRAFDVIGNRKVLNYDRQRKSEEAVIQIGITNNRTESIE
;
A
#
# COMPACT_ATOMS: atom_id res chain seq x y z
N GLU A 1 -14.93 -33.44 -53.65
CA GLU A 1 -14.23 -32.14 -53.78
C GLU A 1 -14.97 -31.14 -52.91
N GLY A 2 -14.55 -31.02 -51.67
CA GLY A 2 -15.14 -30.12 -50.65
C GLY A 2 -14.26 -28.93 -50.38
N ASN A 3 -14.74 -27.74 -50.69
CA ASN A 3 -14.11 -26.47 -50.41
C ASN A 3 -14.26 -26.15 -48.91
N LEU A 4 -13.16 -26.14 -48.19
CA LEU A 4 -13.10 -25.68 -46.78
C LEU A 4 -12.89 -24.18 -46.75
N ASN A 5 -13.93 -23.44 -46.38
CA ASN A 5 -13.86 -22.00 -46.03
C ASN A 5 -13.01 -21.82 -44.76
N LYS A 6 -11.80 -21.31 -44.93
CA LYS A 6 -11.00 -20.81 -43.82
C LYS A 6 -11.60 -19.47 -43.32
N ALA A 7 -12.18 -19.49 -42.14
CA ALA A 7 -12.52 -18.28 -41.43
C ALA A 7 -11.24 -17.52 -41.06
N ASP A 8 -11.05 -16.34 -41.62
CA ASP A 8 -9.99 -15.40 -41.22
C ASP A 8 -10.20 -14.98 -39.76
N GLY A 9 -9.33 -15.47 -38.90
CA GLY A 9 -9.31 -15.08 -37.50
C GLY A 9 -8.85 -13.64 -37.37
N PHE A 10 -9.79 -12.75 -37.10
CA PHE A 10 -9.53 -11.38 -36.67
C PHE A 10 -8.76 -11.43 -35.34
N ARG A 11 -7.45 -11.24 -35.40
CA ARG A 11 -6.61 -11.03 -34.21
C ARG A 11 -6.67 -9.54 -33.87
N PRO A 12 -7.23 -9.16 -32.72
CA PRO A 12 -7.14 -7.76 -32.29
C PRO A 12 -5.68 -7.42 -32.07
N ARG A 13 -5.23 -6.38 -32.75
CA ARG A 13 -3.90 -5.79 -32.61
C ARG A 13 -3.82 -5.23 -31.19
N PRO A 14 -2.81 -5.59 -30.37
CA PRO A 14 -2.66 -4.97 -29.05
C PRO A 14 -2.44 -3.48 -29.23
N GLU A 15 -3.38 -2.66 -28.73
CA GLU A 15 -3.19 -1.22 -28.63
C GLU A 15 -1.94 -0.99 -27.78
N LYS A 16 -0.96 -0.29 -28.35
CA LYS A 16 0.18 0.20 -27.59
C LYS A 16 -0.36 1.18 -26.57
N MET A 17 -0.44 0.74 -25.31
CA MET A 17 -0.60 1.68 -24.19
C MET A 17 0.55 2.69 -24.28
N SER A 18 0.23 3.93 -24.64
CA SER A 18 1.15 5.04 -24.58
C SER A 18 1.59 5.20 -23.13
N ARG A 19 2.88 5.03 -22.87
CA ARG A 19 3.46 5.32 -21.54
C ARG A 19 3.17 6.80 -21.25
N PRO A 20 2.64 7.16 -20.06
CA PRO A 20 2.49 8.54 -19.70
C PRO A 20 3.87 9.22 -19.76
N SER A 21 3.96 10.32 -20.50
CA SER A 21 5.19 11.12 -20.54
C SER A 21 5.36 11.77 -19.17
N ILE A 22 6.45 11.43 -18.50
CA ILE A 22 6.85 12.14 -17.28
C ILE A 22 7.38 13.49 -17.75
N ALA A 23 6.57 14.54 -17.60
CA ALA A 23 7.01 15.90 -17.82
C ALA A 23 8.22 16.18 -16.91
N SER A 24 9.27 16.73 -17.48
CA SER A 24 10.55 16.99 -16.83
C SER A 24 10.38 17.76 -15.52
N VAL A 25 11.01 17.22 -14.47
CA VAL A 25 11.02 17.77 -13.12
C VAL A 25 11.81 19.07 -13.12
N ASN A 26 11.14 20.20 -13.30
CA ASN A 26 11.68 21.48 -12.90
C ASN A 26 11.39 21.66 -11.40
N ASN A 27 12.41 22.01 -10.63
CA ASN A 27 12.37 22.29 -9.20
C ASN A 27 11.40 23.45 -8.91
N PHE A 28 10.14 23.13 -8.68
CA PHE A 28 9.18 24.06 -8.14
C PHE A 28 8.70 23.53 -6.80
N SER A 29 8.91 24.35 -5.78
CA SER A 29 8.29 24.19 -4.45
C SER A 29 6.78 24.42 -4.63
N SER A 30 6.06 23.45 -5.15
CA SER A 30 4.61 23.52 -5.26
C SER A 30 4.02 23.41 -3.86
N ARG A 31 3.85 24.54 -3.19
CA ARG A 31 2.97 24.60 -2.03
C ARG A 31 1.55 24.57 -2.59
N MET A 32 0.94 23.43 -2.47
CA MET A 32 -0.47 23.31 -2.75
C MET A 32 -1.25 24.01 -1.65
N ASN A 33 -2.18 24.87 -2.02
CA ASN A 33 -3.12 25.44 -1.07
C ASN A 33 -4.25 24.42 -0.87
N ILE A 34 -4.46 24.02 0.39
CA ILE A 34 -5.61 23.21 0.77
C ILE A 34 -6.60 24.18 1.40
N ASP A 35 -7.70 24.38 0.72
CA ASP A 35 -8.82 25.18 1.22
C ASP A 35 -9.92 24.25 1.74
N GLU A 36 -10.57 24.65 2.83
CA GLU A 36 -11.73 23.96 3.38
C GLU A 36 -13.00 24.64 2.88
N LEU A 37 -13.87 23.89 2.24
CA LEU A 37 -15.20 24.34 1.84
C LEU A 37 -16.25 23.48 2.56
N GLY A 38 -16.66 23.89 3.74
CA GLY A 38 -17.52 23.09 4.61
C GLY A 38 -16.84 21.76 4.99
N ASP A 39 -17.45 20.65 4.64
CA ASP A 39 -16.92 19.30 4.92
C ASP A 39 -15.97 18.76 3.83
N TYR A 40 -15.62 19.57 2.85
CA TYR A 40 -14.80 19.17 1.71
C TYR A 40 -13.42 19.82 1.75
N HIS A 41 -12.42 19.06 1.31
CA HIS A 41 -11.07 19.59 1.08
C HIS A 41 -10.87 19.82 -0.42
N ILE A 42 -10.43 21.04 -0.77
CA ILE A 42 -10.10 21.42 -2.14
C ILE A 42 -8.58 21.42 -2.25
N TYR A 43 -8.08 20.66 -3.21
CA TYR A 43 -6.66 20.62 -3.56
C TYR A 43 -6.44 21.46 -4.81
N ALA A 44 -6.01 22.70 -4.65
CA ALA A 44 -5.76 23.60 -5.74
C ALA A 44 -4.36 23.41 -6.34
N LEU A 45 -4.28 23.22 -7.65
CA LEU A 45 -3.02 23.25 -8.39
C LEU A 45 -2.59 24.71 -8.58
N ASN A 46 -1.33 25.01 -8.30
CA ASN A 46 -0.81 26.37 -8.43
C ASN A 46 -0.54 26.76 -9.89
N ASP A 47 -0.35 25.79 -10.76
CA ASP A 47 -0.01 26.00 -12.15
C ASP A 47 -1.14 25.57 -13.08
N ASN A 48 -1.31 26.29 -14.18
CA ASN A 48 -2.21 25.88 -15.25
C ASN A 48 -1.52 24.81 -16.11
N HIS A 49 -2.25 23.76 -16.42
CA HIS A 49 -1.79 22.70 -17.30
C HIS A 49 -2.71 22.59 -18.51
N ASP A 50 -2.12 22.61 -19.70
CA ASP A 50 -2.86 22.32 -20.93
C ASP A 50 -3.10 20.83 -21.06
N LEU A 51 -4.31 20.45 -21.44
CA LEU A 51 -4.73 19.07 -21.60
C LEU A 51 -5.27 18.89 -23.01
N GLU A 52 -4.62 18.08 -23.81
CA GLU A 52 -5.08 17.76 -25.14
C GLU A 52 -6.24 16.72 -25.11
N SER A 53 -7.00 16.65 -26.18
CA SER A 53 -8.10 15.68 -26.28
C SER A 53 -7.57 14.25 -26.17
N LYS A 54 -8.11 13.47 -25.22
CA LYS A 54 -7.73 12.09 -24.89
C LYS A 54 -6.32 11.93 -24.27
N GLU A 55 -5.75 13.00 -23.75
CA GLU A 55 -4.50 12.97 -23.00
C GLU A 55 -4.76 12.69 -21.50
N ASN A 56 -3.89 11.91 -20.88
CA ASN A 56 -3.84 11.73 -19.44
C ASN A 56 -2.53 12.29 -18.93
N ILE A 57 -2.59 13.27 -18.05
CA ILE A 57 -1.42 13.85 -17.39
C ILE A 57 -1.38 13.44 -15.93
N MET A 58 -0.19 13.22 -15.41
CA MET A 58 0.04 12.98 -13.99
C MET A 58 0.73 14.20 -13.39
N ILE A 59 0.07 14.81 -12.41
CA ILE A 59 0.55 16.02 -11.77
C ILE A 59 0.94 15.69 -10.32
N ARG A 60 2.14 16.12 -9.93
CA ARG A 60 2.59 15.98 -8.55
C ARG A 60 1.88 16.99 -7.65
N MET A 61 1.13 16.51 -6.69
CA MET A 61 0.43 17.36 -5.72
C MET A 61 1.35 17.91 -4.64
N TYR A 62 2.25 17.08 -4.11
CA TYR A 62 3.18 17.44 -3.03
C TYR A 62 4.61 17.14 -3.44
N GLY A 63 5.54 17.90 -2.89
CA GLY A 63 6.96 17.55 -2.94
C GLY A 63 7.27 16.30 -2.11
N PRO A 64 8.51 15.79 -2.18
CA PRO A 64 8.98 14.74 -1.27
C PRO A 64 8.90 15.21 0.18
N LEU A 65 8.39 14.35 1.06
CA LEU A 65 8.29 14.59 2.50
C LEU A 65 9.02 13.47 3.25
N ASP A 66 9.82 13.85 4.25
CA ASP A 66 10.44 12.90 5.15
C ASP A 66 9.45 12.55 6.27
N VAL A 67 8.94 11.34 6.25
CA VAL A 67 7.87 10.89 7.15
C VAL A 67 8.37 9.82 8.09
N LYS A 68 8.10 10.01 9.40
CA LYS A 68 8.34 8.96 10.41
C LYS A 68 7.19 7.97 10.42
N TYR A 69 7.52 6.70 10.44
CA TYR A 69 6.57 5.60 10.53
C TYR A 69 7.00 4.56 11.57
N VAL A 70 6.04 3.78 12.05
CA VAL A 70 6.29 2.61 12.90
C VAL A 70 6.03 1.37 12.09
N LYS A 71 7.00 0.47 12.06
CA LYS A 71 6.89 -0.84 11.41
C LYS A 71 6.54 -1.89 12.47
N THR A 72 5.47 -2.65 12.22
CA THR A 72 5.01 -3.74 13.08
C THR A 72 4.85 -5.01 12.28
N TYR A 73 5.04 -6.15 12.96
CA TYR A 73 4.77 -7.46 12.39
C TYR A 73 3.50 -8.01 13.02
N VAL A 74 2.53 -8.35 12.18
CA VAL A 74 1.21 -8.80 12.63
C VAL A 74 1.01 -10.25 12.24
N PHE A 75 0.68 -11.06 13.23
CA PHE A 75 0.29 -12.44 13.04
C PHE A 75 -1.22 -12.58 13.31
N GLU A 76 -1.99 -12.66 12.24
CA GLU A 76 -3.41 -12.96 12.30
C GLU A 76 -3.64 -14.39 11.83
N ASN A 77 -4.12 -15.24 12.72
CA ASN A 77 -4.41 -16.62 12.41
C ASN A 77 -5.80 -16.99 12.94
N SER A 78 -6.61 -17.62 12.09
CA SER A 78 -7.95 -18.07 12.48
C SER A 78 -7.88 -19.40 13.25
N GLU A 79 -8.90 -19.69 14.06
CA GLU A 79 -9.01 -20.92 14.84
C GLU A 79 -8.83 -22.22 14.01
N ARG A 80 -9.19 -22.18 12.74
CA ARG A 80 -9.15 -23.34 11.84
C ARG A 80 -7.80 -23.53 11.14
N ARG A 81 -6.91 -22.52 11.20
CA ARG A 81 -5.59 -22.58 10.54
C ARG A 81 -4.50 -22.77 11.58
N GLN A 82 -3.97 -23.98 11.66
CA GLN A 82 -2.81 -24.30 12.51
C GLN A 82 -1.54 -24.44 11.65
N LYS A 83 -1.35 -23.53 10.70
CA LYS A 83 -0.19 -23.54 9.82
C LYS A 83 0.79 -22.46 10.24
N GLU A 84 2.06 -22.71 9.97
CA GLU A 84 3.08 -21.68 9.99
C GLU A 84 2.84 -20.72 8.83
N GLU A 85 2.81 -19.43 9.13
CA GLU A 85 2.58 -18.39 8.15
C GLU A 85 3.55 -17.23 8.36
N PRO A 86 4.09 -16.62 7.27
CA PRO A 86 4.85 -15.38 7.37
C PRO A 86 3.99 -14.26 7.94
N LEU A 87 4.55 -13.46 8.85
CA LEU A 87 3.86 -12.33 9.44
C LEU A 87 3.62 -11.22 8.42
N GLU A 88 2.49 -10.56 8.55
CA GLU A 88 2.17 -9.36 7.78
C GLU A 88 3.01 -8.18 8.29
N VAL A 89 3.54 -7.39 7.36
CA VAL A 89 4.30 -6.19 7.66
C VAL A 89 3.41 -4.98 7.52
N GLN A 90 3.12 -4.32 8.63
CA GLN A 90 2.32 -3.10 8.67
C GLN A 90 3.18 -1.87 8.96
N LEU A 91 2.92 -0.80 8.24
CA LEU A 91 3.53 0.52 8.43
C LEU A 91 2.45 1.46 8.97
N THR A 92 2.63 1.93 10.20
CA THR A 92 1.72 2.90 10.80
C THR A 92 2.28 4.31 10.60
N LEU A 93 1.53 5.15 9.90
CA LEU A 93 1.82 6.55 9.62
C LEU A 93 0.90 7.41 10.49
N SER A 94 1.49 8.30 11.26
CA SER A 94 0.73 9.27 12.05
C SER A 94 0.81 10.64 11.38
N ASN A 95 -0.34 11.16 10.94
CA ASN A 95 -0.45 12.41 10.18
C ASN A 95 -0.33 13.64 11.08
N MET A 96 0.84 13.82 11.66
CA MET A 96 1.17 14.94 12.55
C MET A 96 2.39 15.70 12.02
N GLU A 97 2.46 17.00 12.25
CA GLU A 97 3.60 17.84 11.85
C GLU A 97 4.93 17.35 12.41
N LYS A 98 4.95 16.89 13.67
CA LYS A 98 6.15 16.32 14.32
C LYS A 98 6.69 15.06 13.62
N ASN A 99 5.87 14.40 12.81
CA ASN A 99 6.23 13.20 12.05
C ASN A 99 6.52 13.49 10.58
N GLY A 100 6.58 14.78 10.17
CA GLY A 100 6.83 15.18 8.80
C GLY A 100 5.59 15.25 7.90
N LEU A 101 4.39 15.11 8.48
CA LEU A 101 3.09 15.25 7.81
C LEU A 101 2.32 16.44 8.39
N GLY A 102 1.07 16.30 8.72
CA GLY A 102 0.21 17.37 9.28
C GLY A 102 -0.60 18.09 8.21
N ILE A 103 -0.86 17.41 7.12
CA ILE A 103 -1.67 17.85 5.98
C ILE A 103 -2.82 16.87 5.73
N SER A 104 -3.93 17.33 5.19
CA SER A 104 -5.00 16.42 4.79
C SER A 104 -4.54 15.55 3.62
N LEU A 105 -4.45 14.24 3.82
CA LEU A 105 -4.03 13.30 2.79
C LEU A 105 -5.26 12.77 2.05
N PRO A 106 -5.29 12.86 0.71
CA PRO A 106 -6.37 12.26 -0.08
C PRO A 106 -6.28 10.74 -0.03
N GLY A 107 -7.42 10.08 -0.22
CA GLY A 107 -7.46 8.63 -0.42
C GLY A 107 -6.88 8.24 -1.78
N GLY A 108 -6.29 7.06 -1.83
CA GLY A 108 -5.73 6.53 -3.08
C GLY A 108 -4.85 5.31 -2.87
N LYS A 109 -4.29 4.83 -3.97
CA LYS A 109 -3.31 3.74 -3.97
C LYS A 109 -1.95 4.26 -3.50
N VAL A 110 -1.36 3.57 -2.53
CA VAL A 110 -0.01 3.82 -2.03
C VAL A 110 0.89 2.69 -2.49
N GLU A 111 1.93 3.01 -3.24
CA GLU A 111 2.96 2.06 -3.62
C GLU A 111 4.16 2.22 -2.69
N ILE A 112 4.65 1.09 -2.20
CA ILE A 112 5.70 1.02 -1.18
C ILE A 112 6.95 0.47 -1.82
N TYR A 113 8.05 1.21 -1.66
CA TYR A 113 9.36 0.86 -2.18
C TYR A 113 10.38 0.80 -1.05
N SER A 114 11.33 -0.11 -1.14
CA SER A 114 12.51 -0.17 -0.28
C SER A 114 13.74 0.29 -1.05
N TYR A 115 14.63 1.00 -0.39
CA TYR A 115 15.91 1.38 -0.98
C TYR A 115 17.00 0.42 -0.54
N THR A 116 17.72 -0.14 -1.50
CA THR A 116 18.92 -0.94 -1.25
C THR A 116 20.11 -0.34 -1.97
N GLN A 117 21.30 -0.41 -1.36
CA GLN A 117 22.50 0.15 -1.96
C GLN A 117 22.92 -0.54 -3.26
N LYS A 118 22.52 -1.80 -3.47
CA LYS A 118 22.88 -2.59 -4.65
C LYS A 118 21.98 -2.33 -5.85
N THR A 119 20.70 -2.19 -5.64
CA THR A 119 19.67 -2.19 -6.70
C THR A 119 18.88 -0.89 -6.77
N GLY A 120 19.04 0.00 -5.78
CA GLY A 120 18.27 1.25 -5.69
C GLY A 120 16.88 1.02 -5.08
N LEU A 121 15.86 1.66 -5.65
CA LEU A 121 14.47 1.51 -5.22
C LEU A 121 13.85 0.23 -5.78
N GLU A 122 13.41 -0.66 -4.89
CA GLU A 122 12.70 -1.88 -5.22
C GLU A 122 11.26 -1.83 -4.71
N TYR A 123 10.32 -2.17 -5.57
CA TYR A 123 8.91 -2.27 -5.21
C TYR A 123 8.68 -3.46 -4.26
N ILE A 124 8.07 -3.19 -3.10
CA ILE A 124 7.80 -4.22 -2.09
C ILE A 124 6.32 -4.48 -1.84
N GLY A 125 5.44 -3.57 -2.29
CA GLY A 125 4.01 -3.77 -2.15
C GLY A 125 3.19 -2.52 -2.45
N ALA A 126 1.87 -2.68 -2.39
CA ALA A 126 0.92 -1.58 -2.50
C ALA A 126 -0.28 -1.83 -1.61
N ASP A 127 -0.87 -0.75 -1.13
CA ASP A 127 -2.10 -0.77 -0.36
C ASP A 127 -3.00 0.40 -0.76
N ASN A 128 -4.25 0.35 -0.35
CA ASN A 128 -5.21 1.44 -0.55
C ASN A 128 -5.37 2.20 0.76
N MET A 129 -5.07 3.49 0.71
CA MET A 129 -5.24 4.40 1.84
C MET A 129 -6.57 5.15 1.69
N GLY A 130 -7.37 5.20 2.74
CA GLY A 130 -8.50 6.13 2.82
C GLY A 130 -8.03 7.59 2.98
N GLN A 131 -8.96 8.52 3.02
CA GLN A 131 -8.64 9.91 3.40
C GLN A 131 -8.14 9.94 4.85
N VAL A 132 -7.03 10.63 5.08
CA VAL A 132 -6.42 10.74 6.41
C VAL A 132 -6.34 12.21 6.82
N PRO A 133 -7.27 12.69 7.66
CA PRO A 133 -7.25 14.03 8.20
C PRO A 133 -5.99 14.30 9.03
N LYS A 134 -5.64 15.58 9.16
CA LYS A 134 -4.58 16.03 10.07
C LYS A 134 -4.83 15.51 11.50
N GLY A 135 -3.81 14.97 12.13
CA GLY A 135 -3.87 14.40 13.49
C GLY A 135 -4.31 12.94 13.56
N GLN A 136 -4.78 12.36 12.49
CA GLN A 136 -5.17 10.94 12.43
C GLN A 136 -4.00 10.04 12.04
N SER A 137 -4.18 8.73 12.20
CA SER A 137 -3.18 7.74 11.81
C SER A 137 -3.78 6.76 10.81
N THR A 138 -2.93 6.27 9.91
CA THR A 138 -3.30 5.21 8.95
C THR A 138 -2.32 4.06 9.04
N LYS A 139 -2.77 2.87 8.65
CA LYS A 139 -1.95 1.67 8.56
C LYS A 139 -1.91 1.23 7.11
N LEU A 140 -0.72 0.89 6.65
CA LEU A 140 -0.47 0.38 5.31
C LEU A 140 0.20 -0.99 5.41
N THR A 141 -0.28 -1.95 4.65
CA THR A 141 0.31 -3.27 4.56
C THR A 141 1.30 -3.31 3.40
N SER A 142 2.57 -3.59 3.69
CA SER A 142 3.60 -3.69 2.65
C SER A 142 3.78 -5.11 2.09
N GLY A 143 3.12 -6.09 2.70
CA GLY A 143 3.23 -7.49 2.33
C GLY A 143 3.57 -8.39 3.52
N ARG A 144 4.19 -9.55 3.26
CA ARG A 144 4.54 -10.53 4.30
C ARG A 144 6.04 -10.68 4.45
N ALA A 145 6.50 -10.80 5.69
CA ALA A 145 7.91 -10.99 6.03
C ALA A 145 8.31 -12.45 5.82
N PHE A 146 9.20 -12.72 4.84
CA PHE A 146 9.66 -14.07 4.55
C PHE A 146 10.35 -14.75 5.75
N ASP A 147 11.16 -13.98 6.49
CA ASP A 147 12.01 -14.51 7.57
C ASP A 147 11.38 -14.42 8.98
N VAL A 148 10.15 -13.92 9.10
CA VAL A 148 9.43 -13.81 10.37
C VAL A 148 8.16 -14.63 10.28
N ILE A 149 8.16 -15.76 10.99
CA ILE A 149 7.12 -16.78 10.86
C ILE A 149 6.39 -16.93 12.18
N GLY A 150 5.06 -16.92 12.11
CA GLY A 150 4.19 -17.20 13.23
C GLY A 150 3.55 -18.58 13.11
N ASN A 151 3.38 -19.23 14.24
CA ASN A 151 2.59 -20.45 14.34
C ASN A 151 1.58 -20.35 15.47
N ARG A 152 0.48 -21.07 15.31
CA ARG A 152 -0.56 -21.22 16.32
C ARG A 152 -0.85 -22.70 16.53
N LYS A 153 -0.86 -23.14 17.76
CA LYS A 153 -1.21 -24.50 18.14
C LYS A 153 -2.27 -24.48 19.23
N VAL A 154 -3.34 -25.22 19.05
CA VAL A 154 -4.35 -25.45 20.08
C VAL A 154 -3.85 -26.62 20.92
N LEU A 155 -3.55 -26.38 22.20
CA LEU A 155 -3.06 -27.38 23.16
C LEU A 155 -4.21 -28.13 23.80
N ASN A 156 -5.29 -27.43 24.13
CA ASN A 156 -6.48 -28.02 24.70
C ASN A 156 -7.71 -27.27 24.21
N TYR A 157 -8.80 -27.98 24.05
CA TYR A 157 -10.09 -27.43 23.67
C TYR A 157 -11.20 -28.17 24.42
N ASP A 158 -11.94 -27.45 25.24
CA ASP A 158 -13.11 -27.97 25.95
C ASP A 158 -14.37 -27.20 25.54
N ARG A 159 -15.39 -27.95 25.14
CA ARG A 159 -16.67 -27.41 24.73
C ARG A 159 -17.74 -27.88 25.65
N GLN A 160 -18.31 -26.96 26.40
CA GLN A 160 -19.45 -27.17 27.26
C GLN A 160 -20.74 -26.61 26.62
N ARG A 161 -21.89 -26.92 27.18
CA ARG A 161 -23.19 -26.54 26.62
C ARG A 161 -23.36 -25.01 26.43
N LYS A 162 -22.70 -24.19 27.24
CA LYS A 162 -22.83 -22.73 27.26
C LYS A 162 -21.50 -21.97 27.19
N SER A 163 -20.40 -22.67 27.13
CA SER A 163 -19.05 -22.08 27.11
C SER A 163 -18.10 -22.93 26.28
N GLU A 164 -17.11 -22.26 25.69
CA GLU A 164 -16.00 -22.91 25.01
C GLU A 164 -14.70 -22.35 25.62
N GLU A 165 -13.76 -23.22 25.94
CA GLU A 165 -12.45 -22.86 26.47
C GLU A 165 -11.37 -23.49 25.60
N ALA A 166 -10.37 -22.71 25.25
CA ALA A 166 -9.24 -23.18 24.48
C ALA A 166 -7.93 -22.66 25.07
N VAL A 167 -6.95 -23.54 25.17
CA VAL A 167 -5.55 -23.17 25.49
C VAL A 167 -4.79 -23.11 24.17
N ILE A 168 -4.29 -21.94 23.85
CA ILE A 168 -3.61 -21.67 22.57
C ILE A 168 -2.17 -21.29 22.84
N GLN A 169 -1.26 -21.92 22.14
CA GLN A 169 0.15 -21.54 22.09
C GLN A 169 0.41 -20.77 20.79
N ILE A 170 1.01 -19.58 20.91
CA ILE A 170 1.49 -18.79 19.78
C ILE A 170 3.01 -18.77 19.84
N GLY A 171 3.65 -19.13 18.74
CA GLY A 171 5.09 -19.04 18.56
C GLY A 171 5.41 -18.06 17.45
N ILE A 172 6.43 -17.23 17.65
CA ILE A 172 6.99 -16.35 16.61
C ILE A 172 8.47 -16.66 16.49
N THR A 173 8.90 -16.94 15.28
CA THR A 173 10.30 -17.21 14.93
C THR A 173 10.83 -16.10 14.06
N ASN A 174 11.89 -15.44 14.51
CA ASN A 174 12.63 -14.45 13.74
C ASN A 174 13.93 -15.08 13.21
N ASN A 175 14.00 -15.33 11.91
CA ASN A 175 15.18 -15.86 11.23
C ASN A 175 16.13 -14.76 10.71
N ARG A 176 15.86 -13.50 11.06
CA ARG A 176 16.72 -12.36 10.72
C ARG A 176 17.83 -12.20 11.74
N THR A 177 18.88 -11.51 11.32
CA THR A 177 19.98 -11.11 12.22
C THR A 177 19.58 -9.93 13.12
N GLU A 178 18.56 -9.17 12.74
CA GLU A 178 18.08 -7.99 13.46
C GLU A 178 16.92 -8.37 14.40
N SER A 179 16.89 -7.74 15.57
CA SER A 179 15.74 -7.83 16.46
C SER A 179 14.53 -7.16 15.84
N ILE A 180 13.36 -7.75 16.07
CA ILE A 180 12.06 -7.17 15.70
C ILE A 180 11.31 -6.78 16.97
N GLU A 181 10.64 -5.63 16.91
CA GLU A 181 9.69 -5.17 17.91
C GLU A 181 8.25 -5.38 17.46
#